data_6602164b48b036802411c5f9220279a0
#
_entry.id   6602164b48b036802411c5f9220279a0
#
_cell.length_a   1.000
_cell.length_b   1.000
_cell.length_c   1.000
_cell.angle_alpha   90.00
_cell.angle_beta   90.00
_cell.angle_gamma   90.00
#
_symmetry.space_group_name_H-M   'P 1'
#
loop_
_entity.id
_entity.type
_entity.pdbx_description
1 polymer ?
#
loop_
_entity_poly.entity_id
_entity_poly.type
_entity_poly.pdbx_seq_one_letter_code
_entity_poly.pdbx_strand_id
1 'polypeptide(L)'
;GGVIDGFPAGIVIDMDFVQAELDRRRPGQSRITTARKEGDKVEFLSGIFEGKSTGCPIGFIVWNQNQHSDDYNNLKEVYRPSHADYTYKVKYGIRDHRGGGRSSARETISRVVAGALAKLALKQLGIHITAYTSQVGPIRLEENYTAYDLDLIETNPVRCPDPAKAKEMEELIFKIKGEGDTIGGVVTCVIKGCPIGLGQPVFGKL
;
A
#
# COMPACT_ATOMS: atom_id res chain seq x y z
N GLY A 1 -5.93 11.72 2.51
CA GLY A 1 -6.01 11.76 3.97
C GLY A 1 -6.96 10.72 4.53
N GLY A 2 -6.96 10.58 5.84
CA GLY A 2 -7.79 9.60 6.53
C GLY A 2 -7.91 9.90 8.03
N VAL A 3 -8.73 9.08 8.68
CA VAL A 3 -8.88 9.06 10.13
C VAL A 3 -8.69 7.62 10.61
N ILE A 4 -7.91 7.43 11.65
CA ILE A 4 -7.71 6.15 12.32
C ILE A 4 -8.41 6.26 13.67
N ASP A 5 -9.40 5.42 13.88
CA ASP A 5 -10.16 5.36 15.12
C ASP A 5 -9.84 4.09 15.90
N GLY A 6 -10.06 4.11 17.23
CA GLY A 6 -9.79 2.98 18.10
C GLY A 6 -8.29 2.66 18.31
N PHE A 7 -7.39 3.57 17.97
CA PHE A 7 -5.95 3.35 18.19
C PHE A 7 -5.61 3.54 19.68
N PRO A 8 -4.83 2.58 20.27
CA PRO A 8 -4.53 2.64 21.72
C PRO A 8 -3.78 3.91 22.12
N ALA A 9 -4.06 4.42 23.32
CA ALA A 9 -3.32 5.54 23.90
C ALA A 9 -1.91 5.11 24.33
N GLY A 10 -0.97 6.07 24.35
CA GLY A 10 0.37 5.89 24.89
C GLY A 10 1.38 5.21 23.96
N ILE A 11 0.98 4.86 22.73
CA ILE A 11 1.90 4.31 21.72
C ILE A 11 2.81 5.43 21.22
N VAL A 12 4.13 5.21 21.28
CA VAL A 12 5.10 6.12 20.68
C VAL A 12 4.97 6.09 19.16
N ILE A 13 4.74 7.26 18.57
CA ILE A 13 4.64 7.41 17.12
C ILE A 13 6.03 7.76 16.58
N ASP A 14 6.74 6.74 16.13
CA ASP A 14 8.02 6.87 15.44
C ASP A 14 7.77 7.42 14.02
N MET A 15 7.98 8.71 13.85
CA MET A 15 7.74 9.41 12.58
C MET A 15 8.66 8.93 11.47
N ASP A 16 9.90 8.59 11.80
CA ASP A 16 10.88 8.09 10.82
C ASP A 16 10.46 6.72 10.30
N PHE A 17 9.99 5.85 11.20
CA PHE A 17 9.42 4.56 10.81
C PHE A 17 8.19 4.73 9.91
N VAL A 18 7.26 5.61 10.29
CA VAL A 18 6.05 5.85 9.49
C VAL A 18 6.42 6.38 8.10
N GLN A 19 7.36 7.32 8.03
CA GLN A 19 7.80 7.88 6.76
C GLN A 19 8.54 6.84 5.91
N ALA A 20 9.35 5.98 6.51
CA ALA A 20 10.02 4.89 5.81
C ALA A 20 9.02 3.91 5.19
N GLU A 21 7.93 3.57 5.88
CA GLU A 21 6.85 2.74 5.30
C GLU A 21 6.17 3.41 4.10
N LEU A 22 5.99 4.74 4.11
CA LEU A 22 5.48 5.48 2.97
C LEU A 22 6.50 5.52 1.83
N ASP A 23 7.76 5.80 2.13
CA ASP A 23 8.84 5.87 1.15
C ASP A 23 9.02 4.56 0.38
N ARG A 24 8.82 3.43 1.05
CA ARG A 24 8.81 2.09 0.41
C ARG A 24 7.71 1.92 -0.63
N ARG A 25 6.64 2.72 -0.59
CA ARG A 25 5.44 2.59 -1.42
C ARG A 25 5.22 3.75 -2.36
N ARG A 26 5.98 4.83 -2.23
CA ARG A 26 5.83 6.00 -3.10
C ARG A 26 6.08 5.68 -4.57
N PRO A 27 5.43 6.40 -5.51
CA PRO A 27 5.68 6.23 -6.93
C PRO A 27 7.11 6.66 -7.34
N GLY A 28 7.58 6.16 -8.48
CA GLY A 28 8.86 6.61 -9.06
C GLY A 28 10.13 6.00 -8.46
N GLN A 29 10.03 4.87 -7.76
CA GLN A 29 11.16 4.23 -7.08
C GLN A 29 12.09 3.44 -8.00
N SER A 30 11.59 2.95 -9.13
CA SER A 30 12.33 2.08 -10.03
C SER A 30 11.84 2.18 -11.47
N ARG A 31 12.60 1.59 -12.41
CA ARG A 31 12.24 1.53 -13.84
C ARG A 31 10.96 0.74 -14.13
N ILE A 32 10.55 -0.14 -13.24
CA ILE A 32 9.32 -0.96 -13.37
C ILE A 32 8.09 -0.29 -12.76
N THR A 33 8.24 0.85 -12.08
CA THR A 33 7.13 1.62 -11.51
C THR A 33 6.73 2.79 -12.43
N THR A 34 5.70 3.55 -12.02
CA THR A 34 5.32 4.78 -12.71
C THR A 34 6.43 5.82 -12.67
N ALA A 35 6.51 6.67 -13.71
CA ALA A 35 7.45 7.80 -13.76
C ALA A 35 7.09 8.96 -12.82
N ARG A 36 5.88 8.97 -12.26
CA ARG A 36 5.40 9.99 -11.34
C ARG A 36 6.27 10.01 -10.08
N LYS A 37 6.63 11.20 -9.61
CA LYS A 37 7.41 11.40 -8.38
C LYS A 37 6.58 12.18 -7.38
N GLU A 38 6.49 11.65 -6.16
CA GLU A 38 5.77 12.28 -5.04
C GLU A 38 6.63 12.18 -3.77
N GLY A 39 6.52 13.18 -2.90
CA GLY A 39 7.23 13.17 -1.62
C GLY A 39 6.53 12.33 -0.56
N ASP A 40 5.22 12.15 -0.68
CA ASP A 40 4.33 11.36 0.19
C ASP A 40 4.55 11.59 1.70
N LYS A 41 4.85 12.83 2.08
CA LYS A 41 5.01 13.21 3.49
C LYS A 41 3.66 13.22 4.20
N VAL A 42 3.58 12.52 5.33
CA VAL A 42 2.39 12.51 6.18
C VAL A 42 2.44 13.64 7.21
N GLU A 43 1.31 14.31 7.39
CA GLU A 43 1.06 15.25 8.47
C GLU A 43 -0.07 14.71 9.33
N PHE A 44 0.16 14.58 10.64
CA PHE A 44 -0.87 14.22 11.60
C PHE A 44 -1.53 15.50 12.14
N LEU A 45 -2.86 15.52 12.11
CA LEU A 45 -3.68 16.68 12.44
C LEU A 45 -4.31 16.58 13.84
N SER A 46 -4.46 15.36 14.37
CA SER A 46 -5.06 15.09 15.68
C SER A 46 -4.62 13.73 16.22
N GLY A 47 -4.96 13.46 17.50
CA GLY A 47 -4.77 12.16 18.13
C GLY A 47 -3.35 11.84 18.55
N ILE A 48 -2.41 12.79 18.41
CA ILE A 48 -1.00 12.65 18.83
C ILE A 48 -0.63 13.87 19.69
N PHE A 49 0.00 13.63 20.83
CA PHE A 49 0.53 14.64 21.72
C PHE A 49 1.91 14.22 22.25
N GLU A 50 2.90 15.10 22.18
CA GLU A 50 4.29 14.82 22.60
C GLU A 50 4.84 13.50 22.03
N GLY A 51 4.55 13.22 20.75
CA GLY A 51 5.03 12.03 20.06
C GLY A 51 4.33 10.72 20.44
N LYS A 52 3.21 10.77 21.19
CA LYS A 52 2.44 9.59 21.59
C LYS A 52 0.99 9.72 21.18
N SER A 53 0.36 8.59 20.91
CA SER A 53 -1.09 8.52 20.67
C SER A 53 -1.87 8.86 21.93
N THR A 54 -2.98 9.59 21.77
CA THR A 54 -3.83 10.03 22.89
C THR A 54 -5.02 9.10 23.16
N GLY A 55 -5.31 8.14 22.26
CA GLY A 55 -6.52 7.34 22.29
C GLY A 55 -7.70 7.99 21.56
N CYS A 56 -7.58 9.26 21.20
CA CYS A 56 -8.56 9.93 20.32
C CYS A 56 -8.30 9.59 18.85
N PRO A 57 -9.28 9.79 17.95
CA PRO A 57 -9.07 9.58 16.52
C PRO A 57 -7.88 10.36 15.96
N ILE A 58 -7.03 9.65 15.21
CA ILE A 58 -5.83 10.21 14.57
C ILE A 58 -6.20 10.64 13.16
N GLY A 59 -6.34 11.94 12.95
CA GLY A 59 -6.51 12.53 11.63
C GLY A 59 -5.15 12.75 10.96
N PHE A 60 -5.07 12.48 9.65
CA PHE A 60 -3.84 12.73 8.90
C PHE A 60 -4.13 13.13 7.46
N ILE A 61 -3.14 13.79 6.87
CA ILE A 61 -3.15 14.19 5.46
C ILE A 61 -1.82 13.87 4.79
N VAL A 62 -1.87 13.53 3.51
CA VAL A 62 -0.71 13.46 2.61
C VAL A 62 -1.04 14.30 1.39
N TRP A 63 -0.28 15.36 1.16
CA TRP A 63 -0.52 16.29 0.07
C TRP A 63 -0.12 15.68 -1.27
N ASN A 64 -0.96 15.90 -2.27
CA ASN A 64 -0.65 15.55 -3.65
C ASN A 64 0.08 16.73 -4.30
N GLN A 65 1.36 16.56 -4.63
CA GLN A 65 2.21 17.63 -5.16
C GLN A 65 2.22 17.67 -6.69
N ASN A 66 1.89 16.55 -7.36
CA ASN A 66 2.07 16.37 -8.79
C ASN A 66 0.73 16.09 -9.50
N GLN A 67 -0.33 16.78 -9.07
CA GLN A 67 -1.64 16.70 -9.71
C GLN A 67 -1.76 17.77 -10.81
N HIS A 68 -2.03 17.33 -12.04
CA HIS A 68 -2.37 18.19 -13.18
C HIS A 68 -3.84 17.97 -13.56
N SER A 69 -4.73 18.78 -12.98
CA SER A 69 -6.18 18.63 -13.18
C SER A 69 -6.61 18.84 -14.64
N ASP A 70 -5.88 19.65 -15.37
CA ASP A 70 -6.16 19.97 -16.78
C ASP A 70 -5.97 18.78 -17.72
N ASP A 71 -5.11 17.82 -17.36
CA ASP A 71 -4.88 16.60 -18.14
C ASP A 71 -6.12 15.69 -18.24
N TYR A 72 -7.14 15.97 -17.42
CA TYR A 72 -8.37 15.17 -17.34
C TYR A 72 -9.59 15.82 -17.98
N ASN A 73 -9.46 16.99 -18.59
CA ASN A 73 -10.59 17.72 -19.18
C ASN A 73 -11.27 16.94 -20.31
N ASN A 74 -10.50 16.20 -21.12
CA ASN A 74 -11.00 15.34 -22.18
C ASN A 74 -11.79 14.11 -21.65
N LEU A 75 -11.66 13.80 -20.35
CA LEU A 75 -12.32 12.67 -19.71
C LEU A 75 -13.67 13.05 -19.07
N LYS A 76 -14.09 14.29 -19.18
CA LYS A 76 -15.32 14.77 -18.55
C LYS A 76 -16.55 14.02 -19.04
N GLU A 77 -16.63 13.74 -20.33
CA GLU A 77 -17.80 13.11 -20.96
C GLU A 77 -17.60 11.60 -21.26
N VAL A 78 -16.41 11.06 -20.97
CA VAL A 78 -16.09 9.66 -21.24
C VAL A 78 -15.68 8.93 -19.96
N TYR A 79 -15.83 7.61 -19.97
CA TYR A 79 -15.39 6.75 -18.85
C TYR A 79 -14.13 5.98 -19.22
N ARG A 80 -13.16 5.99 -18.33
CA ARG A 80 -11.91 5.25 -18.54
C ARG A 80 -12.16 3.75 -18.33
N PRO A 81 -11.71 2.89 -19.23
CA PRO A 81 -11.71 1.44 -19.00
C PRO A 81 -10.94 1.08 -17.72
N SER A 82 -11.37 0.05 -17.02
CA SER A 82 -10.75 -0.45 -15.77
C SER A 82 -10.70 0.55 -14.61
N HIS A 83 -11.46 1.67 -14.69
CA HIS A 83 -11.62 2.63 -13.60
C HIS A 83 -13.06 2.64 -13.09
N ALA A 84 -13.25 3.10 -11.86
CA ALA A 84 -14.58 3.18 -11.24
C ALA A 84 -15.43 4.38 -11.73
N ASP A 85 -15.08 5.01 -12.83
CA ASP A 85 -15.73 6.22 -13.36
C ASP A 85 -17.22 5.99 -13.60
N TYR A 86 -17.57 4.95 -14.34
CA TYR A 86 -18.97 4.57 -14.63
C TYR A 86 -19.73 4.22 -13.36
N THR A 87 -19.14 3.39 -12.51
CA THR A 87 -19.76 2.94 -11.26
C THR A 87 -20.08 4.09 -10.33
N TYR A 88 -19.14 5.05 -10.17
CA TYR A 88 -19.39 6.26 -9.37
C TYR A 88 -20.50 7.11 -9.96
N LYS A 89 -20.51 7.34 -11.28
CA LYS A 89 -21.55 8.12 -11.94
C LYS A 89 -22.93 7.48 -11.75
N VAL A 90 -23.05 6.19 -11.94
CA VAL A 90 -24.32 5.49 -11.82
C VAL A 90 -24.79 5.42 -10.36
N LYS A 91 -23.86 5.12 -9.42
CA LYS A 91 -24.20 4.96 -8.00
C LYS A 91 -24.53 6.28 -7.30
N TYR A 92 -23.76 7.33 -7.58
CA TYR A 92 -23.84 8.59 -6.85
C TYR A 92 -24.40 9.77 -7.68
N GLY A 93 -24.67 9.57 -8.97
CA GLY A 93 -25.13 10.64 -9.88
C GLY A 93 -24.04 11.66 -10.26
N ILE A 94 -22.89 11.62 -9.61
CA ILE A 94 -21.76 12.52 -9.80
C ILE A 94 -20.44 11.77 -9.73
N ARG A 95 -19.44 12.22 -10.46
CA ARG A 95 -18.05 11.78 -10.34
C ARG A 95 -17.10 12.97 -10.46
N ASP A 96 -15.99 12.94 -9.78
CA ASP A 96 -14.88 13.86 -10.03
C ASP A 96 -14.03 13.32 -11.18
N HIS A 97 -14.11 13.95 -12.33
CA HIS A 97 -13.34 13.56 -13.52
C HIS A 97 -11.86 13.99 -13.43
N ARG A 98 -11.51 14.88 -12.51
CA ARG A 98 -10.16 15.46 -12.34
C ARG A 98 -9.24 14.54 -11.53
N GLY A 99 -9.05 13.31 -12.00
CA GLY A 99 -8.17 12.32 -11.38
C GLY A 99 -8.87 11.24 -10.54
N GLY A 100 -10.21 11.28 -10.44
CA GLY A 100 -11.03 10.23 -9.86
C GLY A 100 -11.25 10.31 -8.34
N GLY A 101 -10.65 11.25 -7.63
CA GLY A 101 -10.85 11.42 -6.18
C GLY A 101 -10.63 10.11 -5.41
N ARG A 102 -11.64 9.66 -4.65
CA ARG A 102 -11.62 8.40 -3.87
C ARG A 102 -11.53 7.12 -4.72
N SER A 103 -11.82 7.19 -6.01
CA SER A 103 -11.62 6.06 -6.93
C SER A 103 -10.20 5.95 -7.49
N SER A 104 -9.32 6.90 -7.17
CA SER A 104 -7.91 6.86 -7.56
C SER A 104 -7.14 5.80 -6.78
N ALA A 105 -6.22 5.10 -7.44
CA ALA A 105 -5.29 4.16 -6.78
C ALA A 105 -4.42 4.85 -5.72
N ARG A 106 -4.23 6.16 -5.79
CA ARG A 106 -3.50 6.96 -4.79
C ARG A 106 -4.18 6.94 -3.41
N GLU A 107 -5.45 6.61 -3.34
CA GLU A 107 -6.19 6.36 -2.10
C GLU A 107 -5.48 5.31 -1.20
N THR A 108 -4.73 4.39 -1.78
CA THR A 108 -4.00 3.35 -1.03
C THR A 108 -2.95 3.91 -0.08
N ILE A 109 -2.48 5.15 -0.26
CA ILE A 109 -1.54 5.79 0.67
C ILE A 109 -2.12 5.88 2.09
N SER A 110 -3.43 6.08 2.22
CA SER A 110 -4.10 6.11 3.54
C SER A 110 -4.02 4.76 4.25
N ARG A 111 -4.02 3.65 3.51
CA ARG A 111 -3.82 2.30 4.06
C ARG A 111 -2.38 2.08 4.51
N VAL A 112 -1.42 2.66 3.80
CA VAL A 112 -0.01 2.58 4.19
C VAL A 112 0.23 3.33 5.50
N VAL A 113 -0.32 4.55 5.66
CA VAL A 113 -0.23 5.30 6.92
C VAL A 113 -0.86 4.52 8.07
N ALA A 114 -2.09 4.04 7.89
CA ALA A 114 -2.78 3.24 8.91
C ALA A 114 -2.02 1.95 9.24
N GLY A 115 -1.48 1.27 8.23
CA GLY A 115 -0.66 0.07 8.40
C GLY A 115 0.64 0.33 9.15
N ALA A 116 1.30 1.47 8.91
CA ALA A 116 2.51 1.85 9.64
C ALA A 116 2.21 2.07 11.13
N LEU A 117 1.14 2.79 11.47
CA LEU A 117 0.71 2.96 12.87
C LEU A 117 0.32 1.62 13.50
N ALA A 118 -0.43 0.78 12.79
CA ALA A 118 -0.79 -0.55 13.27
C ALA A 118 0.44 -1.40 13.57
N LYS A 119 1.50 -1.36 12.74
CA LYS A 119 2.76 -2.06 13.00
C LYS A 119 3.46 -1.56 14.27
N LEU A 120 3.43 -0.24 14.57
CA LEU A 120 3.98 0.29 15.83
C LEU A 120 3.25 -0.26 17.06
N ALA A 121 1.93 -0.36 17.01
CA ALA A 121 1.14 -0.93 18.09
C ALA A 121 1.38 -2.45 18.22
N LEU A 122 1.34 -3.19 17.12
CA LEU A 122 1.52 -4.64 17.10
C LEU A 122 2.92 -5.07 17.55
N LYS A 123 3.95 -4.27 17.24
CA LYS A 123 5.32 -4.51 17.70
C LYS A 123 5.43 -4.63 19.22
N GLN A 124 4.61 -3.88 19.96
CA GLN A 124 4.58 -3.96 21.44
C GLN A 124 4.00 -5.28 21.94
N LEU A 125 3.23 -5.96 21.11
CA LEU A 125 2.67 -7.28 21.40
C LEU A 125 3.53 -8.42 20.84
N GLY A 126 4.70 -8.13 20.25
CA GLY A 126 5.55 -9.11 19.61
C GLY A 126 5.00 -9.66 18.29
N ILE A 127 4.03 -8.98 17.68
CA ILE A 127 3.42 -9.38 16.41
C ILE A 127 4.13 -8.66 15.26
N HIS A 128 4.60 -9.44 14.29
CA HIS A 128 5.31 -8.95 13.11
C HIS A 128 4.57 -9.34 11.83
N ILE A 129 4.38 -8.37 10.94
CA ILE A 129 3.70 -8.56 9.65
C ILE A 129 4.69 -8.23 8.53
N THR A 130 4.96 -9.21 7.68
CA THR A 130 5.85 -9.08 6.53
C THR A 130 5.12 -9.55 5.26
N ALA A 131 5.22 -8.78 4.18
CA ALA A 131 4.64 -9.15 2.91
C ALA A 131 5.69 -9.05 1.81
N TYR A 132 5.67 -9.99 0.87
CA TYR A 132 6.61 -10.06 -0.25
C TYR A 132 5.93 -10.56 -1.53
N THR A 133 6.54 -10.27 -2.66
CA THR A 133 6.09 -10.79 -3.95
C THR A 133 6.54 -12.23 -4.09
N SER A 134 5.59 -13.15 -4.18
CA SER A 134 5.85 -14.59 -4.36
C SER A 134 5.67 -15.08 -5.78
N GLN A 135 5.00 -14.28 -6.65
CA GLN A 135 4.83 -14.65 -8.05
C GLN A 135 4.67 -13.41 -8.93
N VAL A 136 5.23 -13.46 -10.13
CA VAL A 136 4.95 -12.54 -11.23
C VAL A 136 4.77 -13.36 -12.50
N GLY A 137 3.58 -13.34 -13.09
CA GLY A 137 3.24 -14.18 -14.22
C GLY A 137 3.56 -15.66 -13.96
N PRO A 138 4.36 -16.32 -14.82
CA PRO A 138 4.75 -17.73 -14.62
C PRO A 138 5.88 -17.91 -13.60
N ILE A 139 6.60 -16.86 -13.23
CA ILE A 139 7.75 -16.94 -12.31
C ILE A 139 7.23 -16.98 -10.88
N ARG A 140 7.46 -18.09 -10.19
CA ARG A 140 6.89 -18.37 -8.87
C ARG A 140 7.97 -18.84 -7.90
N LEU A 141 7.84 -18.45 -6.64
CA LEU A 141 8.56 -19.01 -5.50
C LEU A 141 7.90 -20.32 -5.02
N GLU A 142 8.66 -21.11 -4.28
CA GLU A 142 8.08 -22.21 -3.50
C GLU A 142 7.15 -21.68 -2.40
N GLU A 143 6.13 -22.47 -2.03
CA GLU A 143 5.12 -22.02 -1.07
C GLU A 143 5.64 -21.93 0.37
N ASN A 144 6.75 -22.61 0.67
CA ASN A 144 7.33 -22.61 2.01
C ASN A 144 8.10 -21.31 2.29
N TYR A 145 7.45 -20.34 2.94
CA TYR A 145 8.08 -19.07 3.30
C TYR A 145 9.30 -19.20 4.24
N THR A 146 9.44 -20.32 4.97
CA THR A 146 10.59 -20.55 5.88
C THR A 146 11.87 -20.87 5.13
N ALA A 147 11.80 -21.17 3.84
CA ALA A 147 12.96 -21.37 2.97
C ALA A 147 13.65 -20.06 2.56
N TYR A 148 13.06 -18.92 2.85
CA TYR A 148 13.54 -17.61 2.38
C TYR A 148 13.98 -16.73 3.55
N ASP A 149 15.06 -15.98 3.31
CA ASP A 149 15.45 -14.86 4.16
C ASP A 149 14.60 -13.63 3.81
N LEU A 150 13.64 -13.31 4.71
CA LEU A 150 12.71 -12.21 4.50
C LEU A 150 13.36 -10.83 4.65
N ASP A 151 14.58 -10.72 5.17
CA ASP A 151 15.31 -9.45 5.24
C ASP A 151 15.80 -9.00 3.85
N LEU A 152 15.84 -9.93 2.88
CA LEU A 152 16.21 -9.62 1.49
C LEU A 152 15.10 -8.95 0.67
N ILE A 153 13.87 -8.86 1.20
CA ILE A 153 12.71 -8.32 0.48
C ILE A 153 12.96 -6.90 -0.06
N GLU A 154 13.60 -6.05 0.73
CA GLU A 154 13.83 -4.64 0.36
C GLU A 154 15.11 -4.43 -0.46
N THR A 155 15.85 -5.49 -0.79
CA THR A 155 17.09 -5.39 -1.58
C THR A 155 16.85 -5.27 -3.08
N ASN A 156 15.61 -5.45 -3.53
CA ASN A 156 15.26 -5.42 -4.95
C ASN A 156 13.90 -4.73 -5.21
N PRO A 157 13.69 -4.20 -6.43
CA PRO A 157 12.50 -3.39 -6.73
C PRO A 157 11.19 -4.20 -6.80
N VAL A 158 11.25 -5.52 -6.98
CA VAL A 158 10.05 -6.37 -6.97
C VAL A 158 9.68 -6.87 -5.58
N ARG A 159 10.53 -6.64 -4.58
CA ARG A 159 10.33 -7.08 -3.19
C ARG A 159 10.11 -8.58 -3.07
N CYS A 160 10.96 -9.34 -3.74
CA CYS A 160 11.01 -10.79 -3.68
C CYS A 160 12.19 -11.23 -2.79
N PRO A 161 12.02 -12.18 -1.84
CA PRO A 161 13.11 -12.60 -0.94
C PRO A 161 14.17 -13.49 -1.61
N ASP A 162 13.94 -13.97 -2.83
CA ASP A 162 14.90 -14.71 -3.64
C ASP A 162 15.52 -13.77 -4.69
N PRO A 163 16.82 -13.42 -4.59
CA PRO A 163 17.45 -12.47 -5.51
C PRO A 163 17.50 -12.96 -6.97
N ALA A 164 17.59 -14.27 -7.21
CA ALA A 164 17.61 -14.82 -8.56
C ALA A 164 16.22 -14.68 -9.20
N LYS A 165 15.18 -15.10 -8.49
CA LYS A 165 13.80 -14.93 -8.92
C LYS A 165 13.39 -13.47 -9.02
N ALA A 166 13.87 -12.61 -8.14
CA ALA A 166 13.65 -11.17 -8.21
C ALA A 166 14.11 -10.58 -9.54
N LYS A 167 15.30 -11.00 -10.00
CA LYS A 167 15.86 -10.56 -11.29
C LYS A 167 15.00 -11.04 -12.47
N GLU A 168 14.63 -12.34 -12.49
CA GLU A 168 13.75 -12.89 -13.52
C GLU A 168 12.39 -12.13 -13.58
N MET A 169 11.79 -11.86 -12.40
CA MET A 169 10.52 -11.12 -12.28
C MET A 169 10.65 -9.68 -12.78
N GLU A 170 11.73 -8.99 -12.42
CA GLU A 170 11.98 -7.61 -12.87
C GLU A 170 12.14 -7.53 -14.38
N GLU A 171 12.90 -8.44 -14.97
CA GLU A 171 13.12 -8.53 -16.42
C GLU A 171 11.80 -8.79 -17.16
N LEU A 172 10.96 -9.71 -16.63
CA LEU A 172 9.64 -10.00 -17.19
C LEU A 172 8.72 -8.77 -17.14
N ILE A 173 8.63 -8.09 -15.99
CA ILE A 173 7.82 -6.87 -15.86
C ILE A 173 8.30 -5.80 -16.84
N PHE A 174 9.60 -5.61 -16.96
CA PHE A 174 10.18 -4.62 -17.86
C PHE A 174 9.86 -4.91 -19.32
N LYS A 175 9.94 -6.18 -19.72
CA LYS A 175 9.57 -6.64 -21.07
C LYS A 175 8.10 -6.35 -21.37
N ILE A 176 7.19 -6.80 -20.53
CA ILE A 176 5.73 -6.61 -20.69
C ILE A 176 5.35 -5.12 -20.70
N LYS A 177 5.99 -4.31 -19.84
CA LYS A 177 5.82 -2.86 -19.87
C LYS A 177 6.25 -2.25 -21.22
N GLY A 178 7.34 -2.75 -21.83
CA GLY A 178 7.79 -2.32 -23.16
C GLY A 178 6.81 -2.69 -24.28
N GLU A 179 6.03 -3.73 -24.09
CA GLU A 179 4.96 -4.17 -24.99
C GLU A 179 3.64 -3.37 -24.77
N GLY A 180 3.60 -2.48 -23.80
CA GLY A 180 2.42 -1.68 -23.44
C GLY A 180 1.34 -2.48 -22.70
N ASP A 181 1.70 -3.59 -22.09
CA ASP A 181 0.80 -4.49 -21.38
C ASP A 181 1.15 -4.59 -19.87
N THR A 182 0.37 -5.37 -19.14
CA THR A 182 0.54 -5.64 -17.71
C THR A 182 0.55 -7.13 -17.42
N ILE A 183 1.15 -7.51 -16.30
CA ILE A 183 1.19 -8.90 -15.84
C ILE A 183 0.77 -8.99 -14.40
N GLY A 184 -0.03 -10.00 -14.07
CA GLY A 184 -0.48 -10.28 -12.70
C GLY A 184 0.61 -10.91 -11.85
N GLY A 185 0.36 -10.92 -10.54
CA GLY A 185 1.26 -11.52 -9.56
C GLY A 185 0.54 -11.92 -8.28
N VAL A 186 1.31 -12.51 -7.36
CA VAL A 186 0.85 -12.91 -6.03
C VAL A 186 1.73 -12.25 -4.99
N VAL A 187 1.10 -11.70 -3.96
CA VAL A 187 1.77 -11.20 -2.74
C VAL A 187 1.43 -12.14 -1.60
N THR A 188 2.46 -12.66 -0.94
CA THR A 188 2.33 -13.48 0.26
C THR A 188 2.55 -12.61 1.49
N CYS A 189 1.68 -12.78 2.49
CA CYS A 189 1.78 -12.10 3.78
C CYS A 189 2.02 -13.13 4.89
N VAL A 190 3.05 -12.90 5.71
CA VAL A 190 3.40 -13.73 6.85
C VAL A 190 3.20 -12.93 8.13
N ILE A 191 2.47 -13.50 9.08
CA ILE A 191 2.26 -12.92 10.41
C ILE A 191 2.90 -13.84 11.43
N LYS A 192 3.87 -13.30 12.20
CA LYS A 192 4.56 -14.02 13.27
C LYS A 192 4.18 -13.43 14.64
N GLY A 193 4.21 -14.25 15.67
CA GLY A 193 3.92 -13.82 17.05
C GLY A 193 2.44 -13.59 17.35
N CYS A 194 1.54 -14.04 16.46
CA CYS A 194 0.10 -13.89 16.65
C CYS A 194 -0.37 -14.79 17.82
N PRO A 195 -0.99 -14.23 18.88
CA PRO A 195 -1.49 -15.03 19.99
C PRO A 195 -2.75 -15.82 19.61
N ILE A 196 -3.01 -16.88 20.35
CA ILE A 196 -4.25 -17.66 20.24
C ILE A 196 -5.42 -16.79 20.72
N GLY A 197 -6.58 -16.92 20.07
CA GLY A 197 -7.84 -16.29 20.48
C GLY A 197 -8.18 -15.01 19.70
N LEU A 198 -7.42 -14.65 18.66
CA LEU A 198 -7.82 -13.59 17.74
C LEU A 198 -8.87 -14.06 16.74
N GLY A 199 -9.77 -13.13 16.38
CA GLY A 199 -10.88 -13.41 15.48
C GLY A 199 -12.05 -14.11 16.18
N GLN A 200 -13.07 -14.45 15.38
CA GLN A 200 -14.25 -15.19 15.84
C GLN A 200 -14.23 -16.57 15.22
N PRO A 201 -14.43 -17.65 16.01
CA PRO A 201 -14.63 -18.98 15.46
C PRO A 201 -15.90 -18.99 14.59
N VAL A 202 -15.78 -19.36 13.34
CA VAL A 202 -16.91 -19.50 12.42
C VAL A 202 -17.06 -20.95 12.01
N PHE A 203 -18.27 -21.47 12.10
CA PHE A 203 -18.57 -22.82 11.66
C PHE A 203 -18.75 -22.89 10.15
N GLY A 204 -19.38 -21.87 9.58
CA GLY A 204 -19.52 -21.72 8.12
C GLY A 204 -18.18 -21.29 7.49
N LYS A 205 -17.83 -21.94 6.38
CA LYS A 205 -16.68 -21.54 5.55
C LYS A 205 -17.17 -20.69 4.39
N LEU A 206 -16.39 -19.71 4.00
CA LEU A 206 -16.61 -18.94 2.78
C LEU A 206 -16.31 -19.81 1.55
#